data_2d0d72fba56d879d814cc972a307069d
#
_entry.id   2d0d72fba56d879d814cc972a307069d
#
_cell.length_a   1.000
_cell.length_b   1.000
_cell.length_c   1.000
_cell.angle_alpha   90.00
_cell.angle_beta   90.00
_cell.angle_gamma   90.00
#
_symmetry.space_group_name_H-M   'P 1'
#
loop_
_entity.id
_entity.type
_entity.pdbx_description
1 polymer ?
#
loop_
_entity_poly.entity_id
_entity_poly.type
_entity_poly.pdbx_seq_one_letter_code
_entity_poly.pdbx_strand_id
1 'polypeptide(L)'
;MNKPIMTSSSSSNAKGYSEQDDAFKVTSMQKRMRDDFILADGLDASKWDSVIGSGMTLTATNGLVITTGKTVNAESYILSKDVFTIPMRVSVGLTLSQRIVNQGFYIELVSVNPVTLVPDGKNIAAWKFDGTIATSNQYRVTNSGATPADSAYITTTTTGGGGLFEIEAFTDEAWFHSNIVDSSNARTASFRKHLRIPDPNALYKLRIRALNSATAPALSTTMTVSYVAIDDYAEMTAEITAGRGQGSVGQSMGVQVLNQPTANINWPTPSSTSGGYATVGKMKSAATTNATIVRAAATVIGSLEAENRSASIRYLKIYNKATAPVVGTDTPLWTIMLPANSVRAVSIPAFGLRLSAGFALAITAGLNDNDVAAVAADEISVNWSYN
;
A
#
# COMPACT_ATOMS: atom_id res chain seq x y z
N MET A 1 -19.30 25.60 9.64
CA MET A 1 -17.94 25.78 10.20
C MET A 1 -16.97 25.12 9.24
N ASN A 2 -16.13 25.91 8.56
CA ASN A 2 -15.10 25.38 7.69
C ASN A 2 -14.05 24.64 8.54
N LYS A 3 -13.96 23.35 8.41
CA LYS A 3 -12.90 22.57 9.04
C LYS A 3 -11.60 22.74 8.25
N PRO A 4 -10.45 22.85 8.88
CA PRO A 4 -9.20 23.11 8.21
C PRO A 4 -8.79 21.90 7.34
N ILE A 5 -8.46 22.18 6.09
CA ILE A 5 -7.79 21.24 5.21
C ILE A 5 -6.36 21.11 5.74
N MET A 6 -5.99 19.93 6.21
CA MET A 6 -4.60 19.67 6.56
C MET A 6 -3.81 19.39 5.29
N THR A 7 -3.08 20.38 4.83
CA THR A 7 -2.06 20.19 3.80
C THR A 7 -0.74 19.91 4.49
N SER A 8 -0.23 18.70 4.42
CA SER A 8 1.15 18.44 4.78
C SER A 8 2.05 18.69 3.57
N SER A 9 3.15 19.39 3.76
CA SER A 9 4.12 19.74 2.73
C SER A 9 5.00 18.56 2.28
N SER A 10 4.74 17.35 2.73
CA SER A 10 5.52 16.17 2.41
C SER A 10 4.61 14.99 2.09
N SER A 11 4.53 14.64 0.84
CA SER A 11 4.15 13.33 0.29
C SER A 11 2.80 12.70 0.69
N SER A 12 1.98 13.30 1.51
CA SER A 12 0.63 12.84 1.81
C SER A 12 -0.35 14.00 1.71
N ASN A 13 -1.16 14.01 0.67
CA ASN A 13 -2.28 14.94 0.56
C ASN A 13 -3.45 14.38 1.35
N ALA A 14 -3.68 14.88 2.56
CA ALA A 14 -4.93 14.65 3.25
C ALA A 14 -6.02 15.49 2.55
N LYS A 15 -6.81 14.86 1.70
CA LYS A 15 -7.99 15.48 1.13
C LYS A 15 -9.14 15.40 2.10
N GLY A 16 -9.32 16.40 2.86
CA GLY A 16 -10.54 16.81 3.51
C GLY A 16 -11.43 15.71 4.13
N TYR A 17 -12.16 16.15 5.03
CA TYR A 17 -13.21 15.42 5.73
C TYR A 17 -14.48 15.40 4.87
N SER A 18 -15.03 14.23 4.59
CA SER A 18 -16.35 14.13 3.98
C SER A 18 -17.42 14.37 5.06
N GLU A 19 -18.21 15.43 4.91
CA GLU A 19 -19.30 15.70 5.83
C GLU A 19 -20.41 14.62 5.78
N GLN A 20 -20.47 13.83 4.70
CA GLN A 20 -21.50 12.80 4.53
C GLN A 20 -21.18 11.49 5.25
N ASP A 21 -19.92 11.15 5.45
CA ASP A 21 -19.56 9.81 5.94
C ASP A 21 -18.71 9.83 7.22
N ASP A 22 -18.46 11.00 7.82
CA ASP A 22 -17.54 11.15 8.96
C ASP A 22 -16.17 10.44 8.77
N ALA A 23 -15.79 10.20 7.51
CA ALA A 23 -14.57 9.50 7.13
C ALA A 23 -13.46 10.48 6.77
N PHE A 24 -12.28 10.22 7.28
CA PHE A 24 -11.07 10.95 6.94
C PHE A 24 -10.32 10.20 5.85
N LYS A 25 -10.33 10.71 4.60
CA LYS A 25 -9.57 10.11 3.51
C LYS A 25 -8.11 10.52 3.63
N VAL A 26 -7.25 9.58 3.97
CA VAL A 26 -5.80 9.74 3.87
C VAL A 26 -5.34 9.11 2.56
N THR A 27 -4.86 9.93 1.66
CA THR A 27 -4.32 9.46 0.39
C THR A 27 -2.79 9.40 0.51
N SER A 28 -2.22 8.20 0.45
CA SER A 28 -0.79 8.02 0.34
C SER A 28 -0.41 7.89 -1.14
N MET A 29 0.59 8.65 -1.58
CA MET A 29 1.15 8.50 -2.91
C MET A 29 2.18 7.37 -2.91
N GLN A 30 1.97 6.35 -3.74
CA GLN A 30 2.97 5.33 -4.02
C GLN A 30 3.64 5.65 -5.35
N LYS A 31 4.95 5.77 -5.33
CA LYS A 31 5.73 5.98 -6.53
C LYS A 31 5.67 4.74 -7.41
N ARG A 32 5.10 4.87 -8.62
CA ARG A 32 5.03 3.79 -9.61
C ARG A 32 6.17 3.85 -10.61
N MET A 33 6.42 5.02 -11.17
CA MET A 33 7.47 5.20 -12.17
C MET A 33 8.17 6.54 -11.98
N ARG A 34 9.48 6.55 -12.19
CA ARG A 34 10.28 7.76 -12.31
C ARG A 34 11.36 7.58 -13.35
N ASP A 35 11.58 8.63 -14.15
CA ASP A 35 12.68 8.70 -15.10
C ASP A 35 13.20 10.14 -15.21
N ASP A 36 14.49 10.29 -15.03
CA ASP A 36 15.20 11.57 -15.16
C ASP A 36 15.97 11.63 -16.51
N PHE A 37 15.86 10.60 -17.36
CA PHE A 37 16.48 10.47 -18.70
C PHE A 37 17.97 10.74 -18.71
N ILE A 38 18.70 10.25 -17.70
CA ILE A 38 20.14 10.48 -17.52
C ILE A 38 21.01 9.27 -17.87
N LEU A 39 20.42 8.23 -18.47
CA LEU A 39 21.17 7.04 -18.90
C LEU A 39 22.06 7.36 -20.08
N ALA A 40 23.34 6.99 -19.98
CA ALA A 40 24.32 7.19 -21.05
C ALA A 40 23.96 6.45 -22.36
N ASP A 41 23.18 5.38 -22.27
CA ASP A 41 22.79 4.51 -23.39
C ASP A 41 21.49 4.92 -24.07
N GLY A 42 20.91 6.06 -23.73
CA GLY A 42 19.69 6.58 -24.34
C GLY A 42 18.42 6.29 -23.55
N LEU A 43 17.32 6.10 -24.26
CA LEU A 43 15.99 5.86 -23.65
C LEU A 43 15.94 4.48 -22.99
N ASP A 44 15.49 4.43 -21.74
CA ASP A 44 15.31 3.17 -21.00
C ASP A 44 14.21 2.32 -21.66
N ALA A 45 14.64 1.33 -22.44
CA ALA A 45 13.74 0.42 -23.15
C ALA A 45 12.95 -0.50 -22.23
N SER A 46 13.24 -0.56 -20.94
CA SER A 46 12.39 -1.28 -19.97
C SER A 46 11.17 -0.47 -19.55
N LYS A 47 11.23 0.86 -19.62
CA LYS A 47 10.17 1.78 -19.22
C LYS A 47 9.37 2.33 -20.41
N TRP A 48 10.01 2.49 -21.57
CA TRP A 48 9.46 3.25 -22.68
C TRP A 48 9.50 2.50 -24.01
N ASP A 49 8.40 2.62 -24.74
CA ASP A 49 8.39 2.44 -26.18
C ASP A 49 8.54 3.82 -26.85
N SER A 50 9.14 3.88 -28.03
CA SER A 50 9.29 5.14 -28.77
C SER A 50 8.91 4.99 -30.22
N VAL A 51 8.37 6.08 -30.78
CA VAL A 51 8.12 6.26 -32.22
C VAL A 51 8.79 7.54 -32.65
N ILE A 52 9.53 7.48 -33.75
CA ILE A 52 10.22 8.63 -34.33
C ILE A 52 9.66 8.87 -35.73
N GLY A 53 8.98 9.98 -35.89
CA GLY A 53 8.39 10.39 -37.17
C GLY A 53 9.45 10.86 -38.18
N SER A 54 9.05 10.84 -39.45
CA SER A 54 9.93 11.29 -40.55
C SER A 54 10.44 12.71 -40.32
N GLY A 55 11.76 12.90 -40.41
CA GLY A 55 12.40 14.19 -40.22
C GLY A 55 12.44 14.72 -38.81
N MET A 56 12.00 13.91 -37.80
CA MET A 56 12.11 14.18 -36.38
C MET A 56 13.28 13.42 -35.75
N THR A 57 13.71 13.85 -34.58
CA THR A 57 14.71 13.11 -33.77
C THR A 57 14.26 12.99 -32.33
N LEU A 58 14.69 11.92 -31.67
CA LEU A 58 14.47 11.66 -30.27
C LEU A 58 15.78 11.18 -29.66
N THR A 59 16.27 11.85 -28.62
CA THR A 59 17.46 11.48 -27.86
C THR A 59 17.17 11.56 -26.35
N ALA A 60 17.87 10.75 -25.57
CA ALA A 60 17.68 10.69 -24.12
C ALA A 60 19.05 10.43 -23.42
N THR A 61 19.89 11.43 -23.38
CA THR A 61 21.24 11.33 -22.77
C THR A 61 21.39 12.23 -21.55
N ASN A 62 20.70 13.35 -21.54
CA ASN A 62 20.66 14.31 -20.42
C ASN A 62 19.32 15.04 -20.49
N GLY A 63 18.27 14.29 -20.21
CA GLY A 63 16.89 14.65 -20.52
C GLY A 63 16.44 14.04 -21.85
N LEU A 64 15.14 13.82 -21.98
CA LEU A 64 14.53 13.42 -23.24
C LEU A 64 14.37 14.66 -24.14
N VAL A 65 14.97 14.64 -25.34
CA VAL A 65 14.85 15.72 -26.32
C VAL A 65 14.13 15.20 -27.56
N ILE A 66 13.01 15.79 -27.89
CA ILE A 66 12.29 15.55 -29.14
C ILE A 66 12.41 16.78 -30.02
N THR A 67 13.00 16.62 -31.21
CA THR A 67 13.13 17.68 -32.21
C THR A 67 12.12 17.43 -33.33
N THR A 68 11.28 18.43 -33.64
CA THR A 68 10.10 18.24 -34.49
C THR A 68 10.38 18.16 -35.96
N GLY A 69 11.54 18.70 -36.45
CA GLY A 69 11.72 18.88 -37.90
C GLY A 69 10.64 19.73 -38.54
N LYS A 70 10.46 19.58 -39.89
CA LYS A 70 9.48 20.33 -40.69
C LYS A 70 8.55 19.44 -41.49
N THR A 71 8.65 18.13 -41.35
CA THR A 71 7.83 17.18 -42.14
C THR A 71 6.38 17.26 -41.70
N VAL A 72 5.47 17.40 -42.65
CA VAL A 72 4.02 17.45 -42.41
C VAL A 72 3.54 16.12 -41.85
N ASN A 73 2.56 16.15 -40.93
CA ASN A 73 1.94 15.01 -40.29
C ASN A 73 2.97 14.09 -39.56
N ALA A 74 4.20 14.56 -39.34
CA ALA A 74 5.18 13.80 -38.57
C ALA A 74 4.83 13.86 -37.10
N GLU A 75 4.97 12.71 -36.43
CA GLU A 75 4.70 12.55 -35.01
C GLU A 75 5.83 11.74 -34.36
N SER A 76 6.35 12.23 -33.24
CA SER A 76 7.29 11.48 -32.41
C SER A 76 6.79 11.47 -30.97
N TYR A 77 6.94 10.33 -30.30
CA TYR A 77 6.52 10.19 -28.91
C TYR A 77 7.28 9.09 -28.17
N ILE A 78 7.25 9.17 -26.86
CA ILE A 78 7.50 8.05 -25.97
C ILE A 78 6.17 7.63 -25.31
N LEU A 79 6.04 6.34 -25.04
CA LEU A 79 4.88 5.72 -24.41
C LEU A 79 5.32 4.81 -23.30
N SER A 80 4.77 4.96 -22.10
CA SER A 80 5.12 4.07 -20.99
C SER A 80 4.78 2.61 -21.31
N LYS A 81 5.65 1.68 -20.93
CA LYS A 81 5.36 0.24 -21.01
C LYS A 81 4.36 -0.18 -19.97
N ASP A 82 4.51 0.35 -18.78
CA ASP A 82 3.57 0.11 -17.70
C ASP A 82 2.22 0.77 -17.98
N VAL A 83 1.18 0.14 -17.47
CA VAL A 83 -0.18 0.66 -17.46
C VAL A 83 -0.55 1.09 -16.04
N PHE A 84 -1.40 2.10 -15.97
CA PHE A 84 -1.81 2.75 -14.72
C PHE A 84 -3.32 2.81 -14.64
N THR A 85 -3.82 2.88 -13.42
CA THR A 85 -5.25 3.05 -13.11
C THR A 85 -5.46 4.37 -12.39
N ILE A 86 -6.63 4.98 -12.56
CA ILE A 86 -7.07 6.10 -11.74
C ILE A 86 -7.48 5.55 -10.34
N PRO A 87 -7.14 6.22 -9.23
CA PRO A 87 -6.57 7.57 -9.15
C PRO A 87 -5.04 7.61 -9.29
N MET A 88 -4.53 8.60 -10.03
CA MET A 88 -3.09 8.76 -10.23
C MET A 88 -2.69 10.22 -10.39
N ARG A 89 -1.39 10.49 -10.22
CA ARG A 89 -0.74 11.76 -10.54
C ARG A 89 0.41 11.54 -11.48
N VAL A 90 0.48 12.35 -12.52
CA VAL A 90 1.63 12.46 -13.42
C VAL A 90 2.27 13.82 -13.23
N SER A 91 3.58 13.84 -13.10
CA SER A 91 4.37 15.07 -13.00
C SER A 91 5.48 15.03 -14.05
N VAL A 92 5.59 16.06 -14.86
CA VAL A 92 6.56 16.18 -15.96
C VAL A 92 7.26 17.52 -15.90
N GLY A 93 8.59 17.47 -15.80
CA GLY A 93 9.45 18.63 -15.99
C GLY A 93 9.73 18.83 -17.48
N LEU A 94 9.30 19.96 -18.06
CA LEU A 94 9.30 20.20 -19.48
C LEU A 94 9.83 21.60 -19.82
N THR A 95 10.64 21.70 -20.88
CA THR A 95 11.05 22.95 -21.53
C THR A 95 10.80 22.89 -23.02
N LEU A 96 10.25 23.94 -23.59
CA LEU A 96 10.10 24.12 -25.02
C LEU A 96 11.07 25.21 -25.49
N SER A 97 11.82 24.97 -26.57
CA SER A 97 12.72 25.98 -27.12
C SER A 97 11.94 27.18 -27.65
N GLN A 98 10.81 26.91 -28.29
CA GLN A 98 9.86 27.91 -28.80
C GLN A 98 8.56 27.19 -29.20
N ARG A 99 7.55 27.95 -29.54
CA ARG A 99 6.30 27.45 -30.10
C ARG A 99 6.09 28.04 -31.47
N ILE A 100 5.74 27.21 -32.43
CA ILE A 100 5.58 27.58 -33.84
C ILE A 100 4.26 27.05 -34.34
N VAL A 101 3.58 27.86 -35.14
CA VAL A 101 2.35 27.48 -35.83
C VAL A 101 2.56 26.16 -36.57
N ASN A 102 1.56 25.31 -36.56
CA ASN A 102 1.56 23.98 -37.15
C ASN A 102 2.40 22.92 -36.38
N GLN A 103 2.76 23.22 -35.14
CA GLN A 103 3.35 22.26 -34.21
C GLN A 103 2.56 22.19 -32.90
N GLY A 104 2.51 21.02 -32.28
CA GLY A 104 1.90 20.82 -30.99
C GLY A 104 2.74 19.85 -30.14
N PHE A 105 2.77 20.12 -28.86
CA PHE A 105 3.38 19.22 -27.88
C PHE A 105 2.34 18.82 -26.85
N TYR A 106 2.48 17.61 -26.33
CA TYR A 106 1.48 17.05 -25.44
C TYR A 106 2.13 16.20 -24.33
N ILE A 107 1.59 16.31 -23.13
CA ILE A 107 1.75 15.36 -22.04
C ILE A 107 0.39 14.72 -21.83
N GLU A 108 0.24 13.43 -22.08
CA GLU A 108 -1.06 12.77 -22.17
C GLU A 108 -1.12 11.50 -21.31
N LEU A 109 -2.13 11.39 -20.48
CA LEU A 109 -2.65 10.11 -20.07
C LEU A 109 -3.61 9.62 -21.16
N VAL A 110 -3.30 8.53 -21.83
CA VAL A 110 -4.10 7.97 -22.90
C VAL A 110 -4.58 6.58 -22.53
N SER A 111 -5.88 6.32 -22.68
CA SER A 111 -6.42 4.99 -22.45
C SER A 111 -5.90 3.98 -23.46
N VAL A 112 -5.82 2.73 -23.00
CA VAL A 112 -5.40 1.60 -23.82
C VAL A 112 -6.49 0.53 -23.88
N ASN A 113 -6.52 -0.22 -24.97
CA ASN A 113 -7.32 -1.42 -25.04
C ASN A 113 -6.84 -2.42 -23.97
N PRO A 114 -7.72 -2.92 -23.08
CA PRO A 114 -7.30 -3.75 -21.93
C PRO A 114 -6.67 -5.11 -22.33
N VAL A 115 -6.87 -5.56 -23.58
CA VAL A 115 -6.32 -6.83 -24.07
C VAL A 115 -4.98 -6.62 -24.77
N THR A 116 -4.90 -5.63 -25.66
CA THR A 116 -3.72 -5.39 -26.51
C THR A 116 -2.73 -4.41 -25.89
N LEU A 117 -3.16 -3.64 -24.89
CA LEU A 117 -2.40 -2.55 -24.24
C LEU A 117 -1.91 -1.47 -25.23
N VAL A 118 -2.58 -1.36 -26.38
CA VAL A 118 -2.32 -0.34 -27.39
C VAL A 118 -3.24 0.86 -27.11
N PRO A 119 -2.74 2.11 -27.23
CA PRO A 119 -3.58 3.30 -27.10
C PRO A 119 -4.80 3.24 -28.01
N ASP A 120 -6.00 3.42 -27.45
CA ASP A 120 -7.27 3.39 -28.18
C ASP A 120 -7.86 4.78 -28.44
N GLY A 121 -7.29 5.81 -27.81
CA GLY A 121 -7.69 7.20 -27.97
C GLY A 121 -9.06 7.56 -27.42
N LYS A 122 -9.73 6.65 -26.72
CA LYS A 122 -11.08 6.87 -26.20
C LYS A 122 -11.10 7.81 -25.01
N ASN A 123 -10.13 7.68 -24.12
CA ASN A 123 -10.01 8.54 -22.95
C ASN A 123 -8.63 9.18 -22.92
N ILE A 124 -8.60 10.48 -22.73
CA ILE A 124 -7.36 11.27 -22.69
C ILE A 124 -7.51 12.34 -21.62
N ALA A 125 -6.47 12.49 -20.80
CA ALA A 125 -6.27 13.69 -19.99
C ALA A 125 -4.88 14.25 -20.34
N ALA A 126 -4.80 15.49 -20.82
CA ALA A 126 -3.58 16.01 -21.41
C ALA A 126 -3.33 17.49 -21.12
N TRP A 127 -2.06 17.85 -20.97
CA TRP A 127 -1.56 19.17 -21.26
C TRP A 127 -1.31 19.31 -22.76
N LYS A 128 -1.79 20.40 -23.35
CA LYS A 128 -1.64 20.73 -24.75
C LYS A 128 -0.91 22.06 -24.91
N PHE A 129 0.18 22.03 -25.64
CA PHE A 129 1.01 23.19 -25.96
C PHE A 129 0.86 23.47 -27.46
N ASP A 130 -0.13 24.28 -27.82
CA ASP A 130 -0.45 24.62 -29.20
C ASP A 130 0.53 25.67 -29.71
N GLY A 131 1.15 25.40 -30.87
CA GLY A 131 2.08 26.33 -31.50
C GLY A 131 1.44 27.59 -32.06
N THR A 132 0.12 27.63 -32.24
CA THR A 132 -0.57 28.84 -32.69
C THR A 132 -0.61 29.95 -31.65
N ILE A 133 -0.44 29.58 -30.36
CA ILE A 133 -0.45 30.52 -29.22
C ILE A 133 0.81 30.33 -28.37
N ALA A 134 1.80 31.17 -28.65
CA ALA A 134 3.11 31.05 -28.08
C ALA A 134 3.17 31.25 -26.54
N THR A 135 2.17 31.90 -25.97
CA THR A 135 2.18 32.33 -24.55
C THR A 135 1.14 31.64 -23.67
N SER A 136 0.44 30.61 -24.18
CA SER A 136 -0.65 30.00 -23.43
C SER A 136 -0.71 28.49 -23.64
N ASN A 137 -1.15 27.78 -22.63
CA ASN A 137 -1.37 26.34 -22.64
C ASN A 137 -2.84 26.04 -22.48
N GLN A 138 -3.24 24.86 -22.93
CA GLN A 138 -4.55 24.29 -22.66
C GLN A 138 -4.41 22.96 -21.96
N TYR A 139 -5.42 22.56 -21.22
CA TYR A 139 -5.59 21.19 -20.83
C TYR A 139 -6.83 20.62 -21.55
N ARG A 140 -6.76 19.32 -21.84
CA ARG A 140 -7.74 18.60 -22.65
C ARG A 140 -8.21 17.35 -21.93
N VAL A 141 -9.50 17.08 -21.96
CA VAL A 141 -10.05 15.81 -21.51
C VAL A 141 -11.00 15.24 -22.56
N THR A 142 -10.80 13.96 -22.88
CA THR A 142 -11.72 13.14 -23.67
C THR A 142 -12.21 12.00 -22.79
N ASN A 143 -13.49 11.68 -22.88
CA ASN A 143 -14.12 10.57 -22.18
C ASN A 143 -14.91 9.73 -23.18
N SER A 144 -14.67 8.41 -23.17
CA SER A 144 -15.39 7.41 -23.97
C SER A 144 -15.50 7.74 -25.46
N GLY A 145 -14.44 8.29 -26.06
CA GLY A 145 -14.38 8.64 -27.46
C GLY A 145 -15.20 9.89 -27.86
N ALA A 146 -15.74 10.62 -26.90
CA ALA A 146 -16.41 11.89 -27.16
C ALA A 146 -15.46 12.94 -27.78
N THR A 147 -15.99 13.96 -28.39
CA THR A 147 -15.20 15.10 -28.89
C THR A 147 -14.32 15.65 -27.76
N PRO A 148 -13.00 15.84 -27.97
CA PRO A 148 -12.12 16.41 -26.99
C PRO A 148 -12.63 17.76 -26.48
N ALA A 149 -12.63 17.93 -25.16
CA ALA A 149 -12.95 19.20 -24.53
C ALA A 149 -11.65 19.90 -24.12
N ASP A 150 -11.34 20.99 -24.80
CA ASP A 150 -10.21 21.84 -24.45
C ASP A 150 -10.67 22.92 -23.46
N SER A 151 -9.78 23.25 -22.52
CA SER A 151 -9.98 24.40 -21.63
C SER A 151 -9.86 25.70 -22.38
N ALA A 152 -10.27 26.79 -21.74
CA ALA A 152 -9.78 28.11 -22.13
C ALA A 152 -8.24 28.14 -22.02
N TYR A 153 -7.60 29.04 -22.77
CA TYR A 153 -6.15 29.21 -22.67
C TYR A 153 -5.74 29.73 -21.29
N ILE A 154 -4.72 29.11 -20.73
CA ILE A 154 -4.07 29.59 -19.51
C ILE A 154 -2.85 30.37 -19.97
N THR A 155 -2.85 31.66 -19.77
CA THR A 155 -1.73 32.50 -20.12
C THR A 155 -0.50 32.10 -19.32
N THR A 156 0.56 31.79 -20.04
CA THR A 156 1.88 31.51 -19.48
C THR A 156 2.87 32.38 -20.22
N THR A 157 3.69 33.11 -19.53
CA THR A 157 4.60 34.13 -20.09
C THR A 157 5.77 33.55 -20.90
N THR A 158 5.77 32.27 -21.23
CA THR A 158 6.97 31.56 -21.68
C THR A 158 6.95 31.17 -23.15
N THR A 159 7.71 31.89 -23.93
CA THR A 159 8.19 31.46 -25.26
C THR A 159 9.48 30.65 -25.21
N GLY A 160 10.06 30.38 -24.06
CA GLY A 160 11.35 29.73 -23.90
C GLY A 160 11.67 29.47 -22.45
N GLY A 161 10.74 28.94 -21.68
CA GLY A 161 10.94 28.60 -20.28
C GLY A 161 10.65 27.15 -19.99
N GLY A 162 11.10 26.68 -18.84
CA GLY A 162 10.80 25.37 -18.30
C GLY A 162 9.68 25.43 -17.26
N GLY A 163 9.02 24.32 -17.04
CA GLY A 163 8.00 24.22 -16.01
C GLY A 163 7.75 22.79 -15.57
N LEU A 164 7.10 22.70 -14.44
CA LEU A 164 6.48 21.46 -13.96
C LEU A 164 5.02 21.45 -14.38
N PHE A 165 4.61 20.37 -15.02
CA PHE A 165 3.24 20.14 -15.46
C PHE A 165 2.72 18.86 -14.84
N GLU A 166 1.56 18.92 -14.23
CA GLU A 166 0.98 17.81 -13.52
C GLU A 166 -0.46 17.57 -13.96
N ILE A 167 -0.82 16.29 -14.00
CA ILE A 167 -2.16 15.80 -14.24
C ILE A 167 -2.53 14.93 -13.07
N GLU A 168 -3.56 15.28 -12.33
CA GLU A 168 -4.16 14.45 -11.31
C GLU A 168 -5.51 13.95 -11.81
N ALA A 169 -5.65 12.66 -11.95
CA ALA A 169 -6.90 12.03 -12.35
C ALA A 169 -7.46 11.23 -11.18
N PHE A 170 -8.67 11.57 -10.76
CA PHE A 170 -9.44 10.88 -9.73
C PHE A 170 -10.70 10.28 -10.34
N THR A 171 -11.43 9.50 -9.57
CA THR A 171 -12.67 8.86 -10.02
C THR A 171 -13.78 9.86 -10.36
N ASP A 172 -13.75 11.04 -9.75
CA ASP A 172 -14.77 12.09 -9.85
C ASP A 172 -14.20 13.45 -10.28
N GLU A 173 -12.88 13.61 -10.40
CA GLU A 173 -12.21 14.85 -10.66
C GLU A 173 -10.97 14.68 -11.56
N ALA A 174 -10.68 15.69 -12.38
CA ALA A 174 -9.42 15.83 -13.09
C ALA A 174 -8.84 17.22 -12.86
N TRP A 175 -7.62 17.26 -12.35
CA TRP A 175 -6.92 18.49 -11.99
C TRP A 175 -5.66 18.66 -12.82
N PHE A 176 -5.39 19.90 -13.19
CA PHE A 176 -4.23 20.28 -13.99
C PHE A 176 -3.46 21.37 -13.26
N HIS A 177 -2.21 21.07 -12.93
CA HIS A 177 -1.31 22.00 -12.25
C HIS A 177 -0.16 22.36 -13.17
N SER A 178 0.26 23.61 -13.12
CA SER A 178 1.50 24.02 -13.74
C SER A 178 2.25 25.00 -12.85
N ASN A 179 3.56 24.85 -12.83
CA ASN A 179 4.48 25.79 -12.21
C ASN A 179 5.57 26.10 -13.22
N ILE A 180 5.48 27.25 -13.83
CA ILE A 180 6.28 27.65 -14.99
C ILE A 180 7.25 28.74 -14.55
N VAL A 181 8.48 28.63 -14.99
CA VAL A 181 9.54 29.63 -14.83
C VAL A 181 9.89 30.11 -16.23
N ASP A 182 9.72 31.40 -16.49
CA ASP A 182 10.09 31.99 -17.77
C ASP A 182 11.60 32.37 -17.84
N SER A 183 12.01 32.87 -18.98
CA SER A 183 13.40 33.30 -19.22
C SER A 183 13.86 34.47 -18.34
N SER A 184 12.93 35.19 -17.70
CA SER A 184 13.19 36.26 -16.74
C SER A 184 13.14 35.79 -15.29
N ASN A 185 13.02 34.48 -15.04
CA ASN A 185 12.80 33.86 -13.74
C ASN A 185 11.48 34.25 -13.06
N ALA A 186 10.54 34.84 -13.80
CA ALA A 186 9.19 35.02 -13.30
C ALA A 186 8.45 33.68 -13.23
N ARG A 187 7.73 33.44 -12.15
CA ARG A 187 7.02 32.19 -11.89
C ARG A 187 5.53 32.39 -12.04
N THR A 188 4.90 31.48 -12.80
CA THR A 188 3.45 31.43 -12.94
C THR A 188 2.97 30.06 -12.51
N ALA A 189 2.18 30.00 -11.46
CA ALA A 189 1.53 28.77 -11.02
C ALA A 189 0.04 28.82 -11.41
N SER A 190 -0.47 27.70 -11.88
CA SER A 190 -1.90 27.55 -12.13
C SER A 190 -2.40 26.21 -11.59
N PHE A 191 -3.63 26.23 -11.13
CA PHE A 191 -4.34 25.06 -10.65
C PHE A 191 -5.76 25.12 -11.19
N ARG A 192 -6.18 24.14 -11.95
CA ARG A 192 -7.49 24.13 -12.60
C ARG A 192 -8.12 22.75 -12.54
N LYS A 193 -9.42 22.73 -12.29
CA LYS A 193 -10.27 21.55 -12.43
C LYS A 193 -10.91 21.55 -13.79
N HIS A 194 -10.91 20.40 -14.48
CA HIS A 194 -11.65 20.23 -15.71
C HIS A 194 -13.08 19.77 -15.40
N LEU A 195 -14.06 20.25 -16.17
CA LEU A 195 -15.48 19.89 -16.01
C LEU A 195 -15.79 18.45 -16.46
N ARG A 196 -14.93 17.88 -17.32
CA ARG A 196 -15.02 16.50 -17.78
C ARG A 196 -13.86 15.72 -17.20
N ILE A 197 -14.10 14.48 -16.85
CA ILE A 197 -13.08 13.54 -16.36
C ILE A 197 -12.87 12.42 -17.37
N PRO A 198 -11.68 11.82 -17.46
CA PRO A 198 -11.47 10.59 -18.21
C PRO A 198 -12.19 9.42 -17.50
N ASP A 199 -12.43 8.32 -18.22
CA ASP A 199 -13.10 7.15 -17.64
C ASP A 199 -12.24 6.54 -16.49
N PRO A 200 -12.74 6.51 -15.26
CA PRO A 200 -11.97 5.98 -14.12
C PRO A 200 -11.73 4.46 -14.18
N ASN A 201 -12.47 3.72 -15.00
CA ASN A 201 -12.35 2.28 -15.14
C ASN A 201 -11.41 1.85 -16.27
N ALA A 202 -10.88 2.80 -17.06
CA ALA A 202 -9.95 2.50 -18.13
C ALA A 202 -8.52 2.28 -17.59
N LEU A 203 -7.72 1.55 -18.38
CA LEU A 203 -6.28 1.47 -18.18
C LEU A 203 -5.59 2.57 -18.98
N TYR A 204 -4.56 3.18 -18.42
CA TYR A 204 -3.87 4.33 -19.03
C TYR A 204 -2.38 4.06 -19.20
N LYS A 205 -1.80 4.69 -20.22
CA LYS A 205 -0.37 4.89 -20.40
C LYS A 205 -0.04 6.37 -20.45
N LEU A 206 1.16 6.73 -20.02
CA LEU A 206 1.69 8.07 -20.23
C LEU A 206 2.30 8.13 -21.63
N ARG A 207 1.89 9.13 -22.41
CA ARG A 207 2.47 9.47 -23.72
C ARG A 207 2.97 10.91 -23.69
N ILE A 208 4.21 11.11 -24.09
CA ILE A 208 4.80 12.43 -24.29
C ILE A 208 5.13 12.55 -25.77
N ARG A 209 4.50 13.50 -26.47
CA ARG A 209 4.59 13.58 -27.92
C ARG A 209 4.78 14.98 -28.47
N ALA A 210 5.40 15.04 -29.66
CA ALA A 210 5.46 16.18 -30.52
C ALA A 210 4.80 15.83 -31.87
N LEU A 211 4.05 16.76 -32.43
CA LEU A 211 3.25 16.55 -33.62
C LEU A 211 3.38 17.77 -34.55
N ASN A 212 3.63 17.54 -35.85
CA ASN A 212 3.48 18.53 -36.91
C ASN A 212 2.11 18.36 -37.58
N SER A 213 1.48 19.47 -37.92
CA SER A 213 0.16 19.45 -38.60
C SER A 213 0.27 19.07 -40.07
N ALA A 214 -0.88 19.06 -40.79
CA ALA A 214 -0.93 18.86 -42.24
C ALA A 214 -0.25 20.00 -43.03
N THR A 215 0.00 21.13 -42.39
CA THR A 215 0.78 22.24 -42.97
C THR A 215 2.17 22.23 -42.37
N ALA A 216 3.21 22.34 -43.19
CA ALA A 216 4.58 22.34 -42.73
C ALA A 216 4.87 23.51 -41.78
N PRO A 217 5.51 23.24 -40.63
CA PRO A 217 5.94 24.32 -39.75
C PRO A 217 7.13 25.09 -40.35
N ALA A 218 7.21 26.37 -40.05
CA ALA A 218 8.24 27.24 -40.59
C ALA A 218 9.65 26.85 -40.10
N LEU A 219 9.76 26.42 -38.87
CA LEU A 219 11.01 26.05 -38.18
C LEU A 219 10.84 24.72 -37.45
N SER A 220 11.98 24.06 -37.14
CA SER A 220 12.05 22.98 -36.22
C SER A 220 12.16 23.51 -34.79
N THR A 221 11.49 22.88 -33.83
CA THR A 221 11.56 23.21 -32.41
C THR A 221 11.91 21.99 -31.58
N THR A 222 12.32 22.20 -30.34
CA THR A 222 12.64 21.12 -29.42
C THR A 222 11.78 21.16 -28.18
N MET A 223 11.36 19.97 -27.74
CA MET A 223 10.81 19.72 -26.42
C MET A 223 11.85 18.95 -25.60
N THR A 224 12.23 19.46 -24.47
CA THR A 224 13.14 18.79 -23.54
C THR A 224 12.37 18.43 -22.29
N VAL A 225 12.34 17.12 -21.97
CA VAL A 225 11.75 16.61 -20.72
C VAL A 225 12.89 16.24 -19.78
N SER A 226 12.96 16.94 -18.67
CA SER A 226 14.01 16.72 -17.66
C SER A 226 13.68 15.61 -16.69
N TYR A 227 12.37 15.34 -16.51
CA TYR A 227 11.95 14.36 -15.52
C TYR A 227 10.47 13.97 -15.73
N VAL A 228 10.17 12.73 -15.37
CA VAL A 228 8.82 12.18 -15.31
C VAL A 228 8.64 11.45 -14.00
N ALA A 229 7.50 11.64 -13.34
CA ALA A 229 7.07 10.79 -12.23
C ALA A 229 5.59 10.44 -12.39
N ILE A 230 5.25 9.20 -12.07
CA ILE A 230 3.89 8.71 -11.96
C ILE A 230 3.72 8.12 -10.57
N ASP A 231 2.76 8.66 -9.86
CA ASP A 231 2.41 8.26 -8.50
C ASP A 231 0.97 7.77 -8.49
N ASP A 232 0.73 6.61 -7.88
CA ASP A 232 -0.61 6.16 -7.56
C ASP A 232 -1.08 6.79 -6.27
N TYR A 233 -2.31 7.24 -6.27
CA TYR A 233 -3.03 7.50 -5.04
C TYR A 233 -3.63 6.18 -4.56
N ALA A 234 -2.96 5.50 -3.65
CA ALA A 234 -3.63 4.46 -2.89
C ALA A 234 -4.69 5.14 -2.01
N GLU A 235 -5.94 5.03 -2.35
CA GLU A 235 -7.01 5.41 -1.44
C GLU A 235 -6.95 4.48 -0.22
N MET A 236 -6.28 4.93 0.81
CA MET A 236 -6.49 4.37 2.14
C MET A 236 -7.76 5.00 2.68
N THR A 237 -8.88 4.36 2.44
CA THR A 237 -10.10 4.68 3.18
C THR A 237 -9.91 4.14 4.59
N ALA A 238 -9.35 4.94 5.48
CA ALA A 238 -9.47 4.67 6.90
C ALA A 238 -10.90 5.08 7.29
N GLU A 239 -11.82 4.15 7.30
CA GLU A 239 -13.05 4.33 8.07
C GLU A 239 -12.65 4.44 9.53
N ILE A 240 -12.48 5.65 10.01
CA ILE A 240 -12.55 5.92 11.43
C ILE A 240 -14.03 5.83 11.75
N THR A 241 -14.50 4.63 12.05
CA THR A 241 -15.76 4.47 12.73
C THR A 241 -15.55 5.11 14.10
N ALA A 242 -15.87 6.39 14.21
CA ALA A 242 -16.01 7.03 15.50
C ALA A 242 -17.15 6.29 16.19
N GLY A 243 -16.80 5.28 16.95
CA GLY A 243 -17.74 4.65 17.85
C GLY A 243 -18.37 5.75 18.67
N ARG A 244 -19.67 5.99 18.48
CA ARG A 244 -20.46 6.80 19.39
C ARG A 244 -20.36 6.13 20.74
N GLY A 245 -19.51 6.62 21.58
CA GLY A 245 -19.40 6.11 22.94
C GLY A 245 -18.10 6.49 23.58
N GLN A 246 -18.13 7.60 24.26
CA GLN A 246 -17.31 7.98 25.39
C GLN A 246 -15.80 8.08 25.17
N GLY A 247 -15.36 9.31 25.33
CA GLY A 247 -13.97 9.65 25.52
C GLY A 247 -13.30 8.79 26.58
N SER A 248 -12.32 8.04 26.17
CA SER A 248 -11.18 7.73 27.01
C SER A 248 -9.92 8.12 26.25
N VAL A 249 -9.20 9.00 26.84
CA VAL A 249 -7.86 9.42 26.45
C VAL A 249 -6.99 8.16 26.40
N GLY A 250 -6.57 7.74 25.22
CA GLY A 250 -5.63 6.62 25.09
C GLY A 250 -5.96 5.54 24.06
N GLN A 251 -6.90 5.77 23.14
CA GLN A 251 -7.10 4.82 22.03
C GLN A 251 -6.09 5.09 20.91
N SER A 252 -5.16 4.19 20.75
CA SER A 252 -4.37 4.07 19.54
C SER A 252 -5.29 3.88 18.34
N MET A 253 -5.12 4.72 17.29
CA MET A 253 -5.85 4.56 16.03
C MET A 253 -5.50 3.20 15.42
N GLY A 254 -6.47 2.29 15.40
CA GLY A 254 -6.34 1.06 14.65
C GLY A 254 -6.49 1.37 13.16
N VAL A 255 -5.40 1.33 12.43
CA VAL A 255 -5.45 1.37 10.96
C VAL A 255 -5.94 0.01 10.48
N GLN A 256 -7.18 -0.06 9.99
CA GLN A 256 -7.65 -1.26 9.32
C GLN A 256 -7.16 -1.24 7.86
N VAL A 257 -6.20 -2.08 7.53
CA VAL A 257 -5.74 -2.26 6.15
C VAL A 257 -6.77 -3.13 5.41
N LEU A 258 -7.59 -2.51 4.57
CA LEU A 258 -8.70 -3.16 3.83
C LEU A 258 -8.25 -4.07 2.68
N ASN A 259 -6.96 -4.28 2.48
CA ASN A 259 -6.41 -5.15 1.42
C ASN A 259 -5.52 -6.27 1.96
N GLN A 260 -5.85 -6.82 3.11
CA GLN A 260 -5.34 -8.14 3.41
C GLN A 260 -6.22 -9.18 2.68
N PRO A 261 -5.62 -10.14 1.94
CA PRO A 261 -6.36 -11.31 1.54
C PRO A 261 -6.98 -11.87 2.82
N THR A 262 -8.26 -12.26 2.75
CA THR A 262 -9.06 -12.79 3.84
C THR A 262 -8.43 -14.05 4.46
N ALA A 263 -7.25 -13.90 5.05
CA ALA A 263 -6.90 -14.72 6.17
C ALA A 263 -7.73 -14.15 7.33
N ASN A 264 -8.82 -14.81 7.66
CA ASN A 264 -9.46 -14.65 8.94
C ASN A 264 -8.39 -14.90 10.00
N ILE A 265 -7.63 -13.87 10.34
CA ILE A 265 -6.86 -13.85 11.58
C ILE A 265 -7.95 -13.68 12.64
N ASN A 266 -8.58 -14.78 12.97
CA ASN A 266 -9.36 -14.89 14.18
C ASN A 266 -8.37 -14.72 15.33
N TRP A 267 -8.07 -13.47 15.68
CA TRP A 267 -7.45 -13.19 16.97
C TRP A 267 -8.44 -13.76 17.98
N PRO A 268 -8.06 -14.78 18.76
CA PRO A 268 -8.93 -15.20 19.84
C PRO A 268 -9.12 -13.95 20.69
N THR A 269 -10.32 -13.36 20.60
CA THR A 269 -10.73 -12.33 21.55
C THR A 269 -10.52 -12.93 22.94
N PRO A 270 -9.78 -12.28 23.82
CA PRO A 270 -9.74 -12.71 25.21
C PRO A 270 -11.18 -12.82 25.67
N SER A 271 -11.59 -14.00 26.08
CA SER A 271 -13.02 -14.30 26.35
C SER A 271 -13.51 -13.72 27.66
N SER A 272 -12.90 -12.65 28.14
CA SER A 272 -13.39 -11.95 29.33
C SER A 272 -13.27 -10.45 29.15
N THR A 273 -14.19 -9.72 29.72
CA THR A 273 -14.21 -8.26 29.83
C THR A 273 -12.99 -7.67 30.53
N SER A 274 -12.06 -8.50 31.04
CA SER A 274 -10.88 -8.07 31.79
C SER A 274 -9.55 -8.54 31.20
N GLY A 275 -9.56 -9.27 30.06
CA GLY A 275 -8.34 -9.84 29.44
C GLY A 275 -7.71 -10.98 30.27
N GLY A 276 -7.02 -11.89 29.59
CA GLY A 276 -6.34 -13.03 30.22
C GLY A 276 -7.15 -14.33 30.27
N TYR A 277 -6.59 -15.37 30.88
CA TYR A 277 -7.22 -16.67 31.03
C TYR A 277 -8.09 -16.66 32.30
N ALA A 278 -9.38 -17.00 32.15
CA ALA A 278 -10.38 -16.80 33.20
C ALA A 278 -10.21 -17.72 34.41
N THR A 279 -9.60 -18.89 34.23
CA THR A 279 -9.47 -19.88 35.30
C THR A 279 -8.01 -20.09 35.64
N VAL A 280 -7.69 -20.00 36.93
CA VAL A 280 -6.38 -20.31 37.47
C VAL A 280 -6.52 -21.51 38.42
N GLY A 281 -5.49 -22.35 38.44
CA GLY A 281 -5.44 -23.49 39.34
C GLY A 281 -4.05 -23.76 39.83
N LYS A 282 -3.99 -24.51 40.91
CA LYS A 282 -2.72 -24.98 41.50
C LYS A 282 -2.89 -26.35 42.10
N MET A 283 -1.82 -27.11 42.11
CA MET A 283 -1.75 -28.34 42.92
C MET A 283 -0.35 -28.54 43.52
N LYS A 284 -0.32 -29.28 44.62
CA LYS A 284 0.90 -29.83 45.18
C LYS A 284 0.87 -31.34 45.03
N SER A 285 2.03 -31.96 44.82
CA SER A 285 2.08 -33.39 44.64
C SER A 285 1.71 -34.13 45.95
N ALA A 286 0.97 -35.22 45.80
CA ALA A 286 0.83 -36.28 46.79
C ALA A 286 1.88 -37.37 46.47
N ALA A 287 2.05 -38.33 47.38
CA ALA A 287 2.95 -39.48 47.17
C ALA A 287 2.40 -40.49 46.15
N THR A 288 2.04 -40.02 44.96
CA THR A 288 1.46 -40.77 43.84
C THR A 288 1.95 -40.21 42.50
N THR A 289 1.45 -40.70 41.37
CA THR A 289 1.67 -40.11 40.05
C THR A 289 0.82 -38.86 39.79
N ASN A 290 -0.01 -38.46 40.75
CA ASN A 290 -0.82 -37.24 40.69
C ASN A 290 -1.69 -37.11 39.42
N ALA A 291 -2.19 -38.23 38.88
CA ALA A 291 -3.07 -38.27 37.74
C ALA A 291 -4.37 -37.49 38.02
N THR A 292 -4.54 -36.37 37.39
CA THR A 292 -5.63 -35.42 37.68
C THR A 292 -6.25 -34.89 36.40
N ILE A 293 -7.59 -34.81 36.39
CA ILE A 293 -8.32 -34.02 35.39
C ILE A 293 -8.47 -32.58 35.90
N VAL A 294 -8.01 -31.62 35.11
CA VAL A 294 -8.15 -30.19 35.40
C VAL A 294 -9.40 -29.64 34.74
N ARG A 295 -9.65 -30.02 33.48
CA ARG A 295 -10.82 -29.61 32.71
C ARG A 295 -11.29 -30.75 31.82
N ALA A 296 -12.55 -31.17 32.00
CA ALA A 296 -13.17 -32.26 31.21
C ALA A 296 -13.80 -31.82 29.90
N ALA A 297 -13.37 -30.72 29.31
CA ALA A 297 -13.85 -30.19 28.05
C ALA A 297 -12.68 -29.53 27.30
N ALA A 298 -12.88 -29.27 26.01
CA ALA A 298 -11.92 -28.52 25.21
C ALA A 298 -11.50 -27.23 25.90
N THR A 299 -10.21 -26.91 25.88
CA THR A 299 -9.63 -25.83 26.65
C THR A 299 -8.35 -25.31 26.02
N VAL A 300 -7.90 -24.15 26.43
CA VAL A 300 -6.64 -23.53 26.03
C VAL A 300 -5.83 -23.22 27.31
N ILE A 301 -4.66 -23.78 27.42
CA ILE A 301 -3.73 -23.48 28.54
C ILE A 301 -3.01 -22.17 28.16
N GLY A 302 -3.06 -21.18 29.04
CA GLY A 302 -2.42 -19.88 28.85
C GLY A 302 -1.08 -19.76 29.55
N SER A 303 -0.96 -20.33 30.74
CA SER A 303 0.31 -20.40 31.48
C SER A 303 0.46 -21.69 32.21
N LEU A 304 1.70 -22.11 32.42
CA LEU A 304 2.06 -23.29 33.21
C LEU A 304 3.41 -23.04 33.86
N GLU A 305 3.46 -23.20 35.16
CA GLU A 305 4.67 -23.08 35.94
C GLU A 305 4.74 -24.25 36.93
N ALA A 306 5.90 -24.85 37.08
CA ALA A 306 6.12 -25.93 38.05
C ALA A 306 7.39 -25.68 38.85
N GLU A 307 7.31 -25.90 40.17
CA GLU A 307 8.42 -25.90 41.11
C GLU A 307 8.73 -27.33 41.48
N ASN A 308 10.00 -27.73 41.34
CA ASN A 308 10.52 -29.00 41.79
C ASN A 308 11.47 -28.75 42.99
N ARG A 309 11.06 -29.18 44.17
CA ARG A 309 11.83 -29.09 45.43
C ARG A 309 12.70 -30.32 45.71
N SER A 310 12.57 -31.32 44.86
CA SER A 310 13.38 -32.53 44.96
C SER A 310 14.81 -32.29 44.51
N ALA A 311 15.76 -32.98 45.14
CA ALA A 311 17.13 -33.08 44.67
C ALA A 311 17.28 -33.92 43.37
N SER A 312 16.20 -34.48 42.86
CA SER A 312 16.16 -35.30 41.67
C SER A 312 15.26 -34.66 40.57
N ILE A 313 15.57 -34.93 39.29
CA ILE A 313 14.74 -34.52 38.16
C ILE A 313 13.37 -35.20 38.27
N ARG A 314 12.31 -34.46 37.94
CA ARG A 314 10.93 -34.96 37.86
C ARG A 314 10.31 -34.56 36.51
N TYR A 315 9.15 -35.14 36.16
CA TYR A 315 8.51 -34.92 34.87
C TYR A 315 7.03 -34.62 35.08
N LEU A 316 6.61 -33.49 34.56
CA LEU A 316 5.20 -33.11 34.43
C LEU A 316 4.71 -33.55 33.07
N LYS A 317 3.64 -34.34 33.03
CA LYS A 317 3.03 -34.88 31.79
C LYS A 317 1.68 -34.26 31.59
N ILE A 318 1.45 -33.71 30.40
CA ILE A 318 0.19 -33.10 30.01
C ILE A 318 -0.53 -34.02 29.03
N TYR A 319 -1.82 -34.23 29.25
CA TYR A 319 -2.67 -35.11 28.42
C TYR A 319 -3.86 -34.32 27.83
N ASN A 320 -4.16 -34.58 26.59
CA ASN A 320 -5.38 -34.10 25.93
C ASN A 320 -6.52 -35.11 26.17
N LYS A 321 -7.10 -35.10 27.37
CA LYS A 321 -8.08 -36.09 27.79
C LYS A 321 -9.13 -35.46 28.72
N ALA A 322 -10.39 -35.90 28.58
CA ALA A 322 -11.50 -35.43 29.41
C ALA A 322 -11.68 -36.20 30.74
N THR A 323 -10.76 -37.15 31.05
CA THR A 323 -10.74 -37.91 32.27
C THR A 323 -9.31 -37.91 32.87
N ALA A 324 -9.16 -38.27 34.13
CA ALA A 324 -7.83 -38.45 34.70
C ALA A 324 -7.04 -39.49 33.87
N PRO A 325 -5.75 -39.24 33.56
CA PRO A 325 -4.96 -40.17 32.78
C PRO A 325 -4.65 -41.47 33.53
N VAL A 326 -4.65 -42.57 32.81
CA VAL A 326 -4.08 -43.84 33.30
C VAL A 326 -2.59 -43.83 33.01
N VAL A 327 -1.80 -43.39 33.99
CA VAL A 327 -0.36 -43.24 33.82
C VAL A 327 0.26 -44.61 33.52
N GLY A 328 1.14 -44.63 32.50
CA GLY A 328 1.76 -45.88 32.01
C GLY A 328 1.00 -46.52 30.86
N THR A 329 -0.27 -46.16 30.63
CA THR A 329 -1.10 -46.63 29.50
C THR A 329 -1.43 -45.53 28.54
N ASP A 330 -1.86 -44.37 29.02
CA ASP A 330 -2.15 -43.22 28.18
C ASP A 330 -0.85 -42.53 27.76
N THR A 331 -0.77 -42.13 26.52
CA THR A 331 0.37 -41.36 25.98
C THR A 331 0.21 -39.88 26.30
N PRO A 332 1.14 -39.23 26.99
CA PRO A 332 1.09 -37.79 27.21
C PRO A 332 1.26 -37.03 25.89
N LEU A 333 0.53 -35.92 25.74
CA LEU A 333 0.72 -34.98 24.63
C LEU A 333 2.04 -34.24 24.76
N TRP A 334 2.45 -33.97 26.00
CA TRP A 334 3.67 -33.22 26.29
C TRP A 334 4.28 -33.66 27.62
N THR A 335 5.59 -33.96 27.61
CA THR A 335 6.37 -34.27 28.78
C THR A 335 7.39 -33.17 29.04
N ILE A 336 7.33 -32.59 30.23
CA ILE A 336 8.12 -31.42 30.64
C ILE A 336 9.07 -31.87 31.74
N MET A 337 10.37 -31.76 31.50
CA MET A 337 11.39 -32.02 32.49
C MET A 337 11.42 -30.89 33.52
N LEU A 338 11.38 -31.23 34.80
CA LEU A 338 11.52 -30.33 35.93
C LEU A 338 12.90 -30.58 36.58
N PRO A 339 13.90 -29.72 36.39
CA PRO A 339 15.22 -29.89 37.01
C PRO A 339 15.11 -29.90 38.52
N ALA A 340 16.09 -30.53 39.18
CA ALA A 340 16.15 -30.59 40.64
C ALA A 340 16.24 -29.17 41.24
N ASN A 341 15.59 -28.98 42.38
CA ASN A 341 15.62 -27.73 43.18
C ASN A 341 15.40 -26.46 42.31
N SER A 342 14.40 -26.47 41.41
CA SER A 342 14.18 -25.39 40.47
C SER A 342 12.72 -25.08 40.26
N VAL A 343 12.47 -23.86 39.79
CA VAL A 343 11.20 -23.42 39.22
C VAL A 343 11.32 -23.38 37.71
N ARG A 344 10.32 -23.89 37.01
CA ARG A 344 10.25 -23.85 35.54
C ARG A 344 8.96 -23.23 35.08
N ALA A 345 9.06 -22.05 34.48
CA ALA A 345 8.02 -21.52 33.65
C ALA A 345 8.06 -22.23 32.28
N VAL A 346 6.93 -22.79 31.87
CA VAL A 346 6.82 -23.53 30.62
C VAL A 346 6.44 -22.54 29.50
N SER A 347 7.23 -22.52 28.44
CA SER A 347 6.96 -21.65 27.28
C SER A 347 5.70 -22.13 26.55
N ILE A 348 4.60 -21.45 26.77
CA ILE A 348 3.34 -21.67 26.06
C ILE A 348 3.33 -20.73 24.84
N PRO A 349 2.87 -21.17 23.65
CA PRO A 349 2.70 -20.29 22.50
C PRO A 349 1.84 -19.07 22.82
N ALA A 350 2.04 -17.94 22.14
CA ALA A 350 1.36 -16.67 22.42
C ALA A 350 -0.18 -16.77 22.44
N PHE A 351 -0.77 -17.74 21.73
CA PHE A 351 -2.21 -17.99 21.70
C PHE A 351 -2.67 -19.14 22.61
N GLY A 352 -1.79 -19.62 23.46
CA GLY A 352 -2.05 -20.74 24.33
C GLY A 352 -1.84 -22.12 23.67
N LEU A 353 -1.87 -23.17 24.49
CA LEU A 353 -1.86 -24.56 24.01
C LEU A 353 -3.30 -25.10 24.01
N ARG A 354 -3.84 -25.37 22.83
CA ARG A 354 -5.20 -25.90 22.69
C ARG A 354 -5.24 -27.40 22.93
N LEU A 355 -6.13 -27.84 23.81
CA LEU A 355 -6.48 -29.21 24.08
C LEU A 355 -7.92 -29.46 23.65
N SER A 356 -8.15 -30.35 22.67
CA SER A 356 -9.46 -30.55 22.03
C SER A 356 -10.41 -31.41 22.86
N ALA A 357 -9.90 -32.30 23.73
CA ALA A 357 -10.71 -33.19 24.52
C ALA A 357 -10.82 -32.70 25.98
N GLY A 358 -9.72 -32.21 26.55
CA GLY A 358 -9.66 -31.75 27.93
C GLY A 358 -8.24 -31.59 28.42
N PHE A 359 -8.09 -30.94 29.56
CA PHE A 359 -6.79 -30.74 30.24
C PHE A 359 -6.64 -31.68 31.39
N ALA A 360 -5.75 -32.64 31.26
CA ALA A 360 -5.36 -33.54 32.35
C ALA A 360 -3.83 -33.53 32.52
N LEU A 361 -3.35 -33.86 33.69
CA LEU A 361 -1.92 -33.92 33.99
C LEU A 361 -1.58 -35.07 34.92
N ALA A 362 -0.30 -35.43 34.92
CA ALA A 362 0.31 -36.33 35.91
C ALA A 362 1.76 -35.90 36.16
N ILE A 363 2.32 -36.36 37.26
CA ILE A 363 3.71 -36.12 37.63
C ILE A 363 4.38 -37.47 37.94
N THR A 364 5.51 -37.73 37.28
CA THR A 364 6.27 -38.99 37.45
C THR A 364 7.72 -38.74 37.75
N ALA A 365 8.39 -39.73 38.33
CA ALA A 365 9.82 -39.66 38.62
C ALA A 365 10.67 -39.86 37.35
N GLY A 366 10.18 -40.62 36.37
CA GLY A 366 10.91 -40.94 35.14
C GLY A 366 10.34 -40.27 33.88
N LEU A 367 11.19 -40.17 32.86
CA LEU A 367 10.91 -39.51 31.56
C LEU A 367 9.92 -40.29 30.69
N ASN A 368 10.03 -41.61 30.68
CA ASN A 368 9.32 -42.42 29.72
C ASN A 368 7.80 -42.28 29.85
N ASP A 369 7.08 -42.33 28.72
CA ASP A 369 5.61 -42.16 28.69
C ASP A 369 4.90 -43.22 29.57
N ASN A 370 5.45 -44.41 29.63
CA ASN A 370 4.96 -45.51 30.44
C ASN A 370 5.49 -45.53 31.89
N ASP A 371 6.24 -44.50 32.30
CA ASP A 371 6.73 -44.41 33.66
C ASP A 371 5.59 -44.21 34.68
N VAL A 372 5.51 -45.07 35.68
CA VAL A 372 4.51 -45.04 36.75
C VAL A 372 5.11 -44.75 38.13
N ALA A 373 6.38 -44.38 38.17
CA ALA A 373 7.06 -44.09 39.45
C ALA A 373 6.48 -42.81 40.06
N ALA A 374 5.99 -42.95 41.29
CA ALA A 374 5.40 -41.84 42.03
C ALA A 374 6.48 -40.84 42.50
N VAL A 375 6.07 -39.59 42.67
CA VAL A 375 6.85 -38.54 43.35
C VAL A 375 6.47 -38.48 44.84
N ALA A 376 7.21 -37.75 45.66
CA ALA A 376 6.87 -37.59 47.07
C ALA A 376 5.75 -36.51 47.25
N ALA A 377 5.13 -36.53 48.41
CA ALA A 377 4.19 -35.48 48.81
C ALA A 377 4.93 -34.13 48.95
N ASP A 378 4.29 -33.05 48.53
CA ASP A 378 4.79 -31.66 48.56
C ASP A 378 6.12 -31.42 47.80
N GLU A 379 6.57 -32.41 47.03
CA GLU A 379 7.82 -32.33 46.26
C GLU A 379 7.68 -31.41 45.04
N ILE A 380 6.50 -31.43 44.37
CA ILE A 380 6.22 -30.64 43.18
C ILE A 380 5.02 -29.74 43.42
N SER A 381 5.13 -28.49 43.04
CA SER A 381 4.04 -27.53 43.01
C SER A 381 3.79 -27.12 41.55
N VAL A 382 2.55 -27.13 41.05
CA VAL A 382 2.18 -26.73 39.69
C VAL A 382 1.11 -25.66 39.73
N ASN A 383 1.32 -24.57 39.00
CA ASN A 383 0.36 -23.51 38.80
C ASN A 383 0.01 -23.42 37.29
N TRP A 384 -1.24 -23.13 36.97
CA TRP A 384 -1.69 -23.01 35.60
C TRP A 384 -2.80 -21.98 35.45
N SER A 385 -2.97 -21.48 34.20
CA SER A 385 -4.16 -20.75 33.81
C SER A 385 -4.73 -21.33 32.50
N TYR A 386 -6.06 -21.31 32.38
CA TYR A 386 -6.75 -21.82 31.20
C TYR A 386 -8.11 -21.18 30.98
N ASN A 387 -8.68 -21.36 29.78
CA ASN A 387 -10.05 -20.99 29.38
C ASN A 387 -10.90 -22.21 29.11
#